data_d93689c373a220c70cb8497ef13537e4
#
_entry.id   d93689c373a220c70cb8497ef13537e4
#
_cell.length_a   1.000
_cell.length_b   1.000
_cell.length_c   1.000
_cell.angle_alpha   90.00
_cell.angle_beta   90.00
_cell.angle_gamma   90.00
#
_symmetry.space_group_name_H-M   'P 1'
#
loop_
_entity.id
_entity.type
_entity.pdbx_description
1 polymer ?
#
loop_
_entity_poly.entity_id
_entity_poly.type
_entity_poly.pdbx_seq_one_letter_code
_entity_poly.pdbx_strand_id
1 'polypeptide(L)'
;GHDAGDAPEALGYPTTIARNAARHLLVAGGPLLGHCVDAEPDGLTSAGASGDDSAGACPDDEDGIAFLSELRPEQISDLRISTGGSPAGGFLNAWIDFNRDGDWDDAGEQVVTNRVLFAGQDSSSAIYFQVPGTASSGTTFLRLRISSQAGLGPRGAAPDGEVEDWAVQ
;
A
#
# COMPACT_ATOMS: atom_id res chain seq x y z
N GLY A 1 12.60 2.45 14.17
CA GLY A 1 11.30 3.00 13.81
C GLY A 1 10.45 2.02 13.05
N HIS A 2 9.22 2.36 12.88
CA HIS A 2 8.26 1.65 12.05
C HIS A 2 7.73 2.60 10.98
N ASP A 3 7.36 2.03 9.86
CA ASP A 3 6.56 2.67 8.83
C ASP A 3 5.10 2.28 9.02
N ALA A 4 4.16 3.21 8.83
CA ALA A 4 2.73 3.01 8.99
C ALA A 4 1.97 3.78 7.89
N GLY A 5 0.78 3.28 7.52
CA GLY A 5 -0.04 3.93 6.51
C GLY A 5 -0.77 5.17 7.03
N ASP A 6 -1.37 5.93 6.13
CA ASP A 6 -2.04 7.20 6.42
C ASP A 6 -3.48 7.32 5.89
N ALA A 7 -4.10 6.21 5.47
CA ALA A 7 -5.49 6.16 5.05
C ALA A 7 -6.44 6.77 6.09
N PRO A 8 -7.57 7.37 5.66
CA PRO A 8 -8.44 8.14 6.57
C PRO A 8 -9.17 7.25 7.60
N GLU A 9 -8.67 7.23 8.83
CA GLU A 9 -9.27 6.47 9.92
C GLU A 9 -10.71 6.91 10.22
N ALA A 10 -11.06 8.16 9.94
CA ALA A 10 -12.43 8.67 10.07
C ALA A 10 -13.43 7.93 9.16
N LEU A 11 -12.97 7.30 8.09
CA LEU A 11 -13.78 6.46 7.20
C LEU A 11 -13.81 4.97 7.62
N GLY A 12 -13.02 4.59 8.62
CA GLY A 12 -12.98 3.22 9.15
C GLY A 12 -11.66 2.48 8.96
N TYR A 13 -10.75 2.98 8.14
CA TYR A 13 -9.50 2.28 7.83
C TYR A 13 -8.62 2.09 9.06
N PRO A 14 -7.97 0.91 9.20
CA PRO A 14 -7.10 0.63 10.34
C PRO A 14 -5.73 1.28 10.15
N THR A 15 -5.59 2.55 10.52
CA THR A 15 -4.42 3.37 10.26
C THR A 15 -3.57 3.61 11.49
N THR A 16 -4.16 3.71 12.69
CA THR A 16 -3.40 3.86 13.93
C THR A 16 -3.12 2.55 14.63
N ILE A 17 -2.13 2.53 15.53
CA ILE A 17 -1.79 1.37 16.35
C ILE A 17 -3.00 0.89 17.16
N ALA A 18 -3.85 1.81 17.64
CA ALA A 18 -5.08 1.50 18.35
C ALA A 18 -6.05 0.63 17.55
N ARG A 19 -5.99 0.68 16.23
CA ARG A 19 -6.77 -0.14 15.30
C ARG A 19 -5.99 -1.30 14.69
N ASN A 20 -4.87 -1.67 15.29
CA ASN A 20 -3.97 -2.71 14.76
C ASN A 20 -3.48 -2.39 13.34
N ALA A 21 -3.03 -1.17 13.14
CA ALA A 21 -2.52 -0.68 11.87
C ALA A 21 -1.52 -1.61 11.21
N ALA A 22 -1.49 -1.58 9.89
CA ALA A 22 -0.34 -2.09 9.14
C ALA A 22 0.89 -1.31 9.57
N ARG A 23 1.91 -2.00 10.03
CA ARG A 23 3.18 -1.40 10.46
C ARG A 23 4.35 -2.30 10.14
N HIS A 24 5.39 -1.71 9.60
CA HIS A 24 6.59 -2.41 9.19
C HIS A 24 7.78 -1.92 10.00
N LEU A 25 8.53 -2.83 10.59
CA LEU A 25 9.81 -2.47 11.20
C LEU A 25 10.80 -2.05 10.10
N LEU A 26 11.33 -0.86 10.20
CA LEU A 26 12.33 -0.37 9.24
C LEU A 26 13.67 -1.02 9.53
N VAL A 27 14.11 -1.87 8.63
CA VAL A 27 15.36 -2.65 8.72
C VAL A 27 16.27 -2.25 7.59
N ALA A 28 17.51 -1.85 7.92
CA ALA A 28 18.52 -1.53 6.92
C ALA A 28 18.71 -2.74 5.98
N GLY A 29 18.64 -2.48 4.67
CA GLY A 29 18.75 -3.54 3.65
C GLY A 29 17.45 -4.32 3.41
N GLY A 30 16.36 -3.98 4.09
CA GLY A 30 15.03 -4.56 3.83
C GLY A 30 14.39 -4.04 2.54
N PRO A 31 13.31 -4.71 2.08
CA PRO A 31 12.60 -4.26 0.89
C PRO A 31 11.87 -2.94 1.15
N LEU A 32 11.76 -2.10 0.10
CA LEU A 32 10.93 -0.91 0.13
C LEU A 32 10.29 -0.63 -1.23
N LEU A 33 9.24 0.17 -1.21
CA LEU A 33 8.55 0.67 -2.39
C LEU A 33 9.19 1.99 -2.82
N GLY A 34 9.13 2.32 -4.11
CA GLY A 34 9.70 3.56 -4.61
C GLY A 34 11.17 3.73 -4.28
N HIS A 35 11.55 4.88 -3.76
CA HIS A 35 12.95 5.28 -3.54
C HIS A 35 13.31 5.53 -2.10
N CYS A 36 12.37 5.85 -1.23
CA CYS A 36 12.65 6.11 0.18
C CYS A 36 11.45 5.80 1.07
N VAL A 37 11.73 5.66 2.35
CA VAL A 37 10.74 5.47 3.42
C VAL A 37 11.28 6.13 4.68
N ASP A 38 10.41 6.66 5.52
CA ASP A 38 10.81 7.14 6.84
C ASP A 38 9.97 6.52 7.97
N ALA A 39 10.25 6.91 9.21
CA ALA A 39 9.67 6.27 10.38
C ALA A 39 8.65 7.16 11.06
N GLU A 40 7.46 6.63 11.30
CA GLU A 40 6.42 7.28 12.08
C GLU A 40 6.25 6.63 13.47
N PRO A 41 5.87 7.41 14.49
CA PRO A 41 5.50 6.83 15.79
C PRO A 41 4.14 6.14 15.77
N ASP A 42 3.24 6.55 14.87
CA ASP A 42 1.90 6.00 14.62
C ASP A 42 1.45 6.44 13.23
N GLY A 43 0.38 5.84 12.69
CA GLY A 43 -0.19 6.25 11.41
C GLY A 43 -0.66 7.71 11.41
N LEU A 44 -0.31 8.45 10.39
CA LEU A 44 -0.62 9.87 10.22
C LEU A 44 -1.87 10.06 9.36
N THR A 45 -3.00 9.56 9.83
CA THR A 45 -4.26 9.51 9.09
C THR A 45 -4.69 10.88 8.52
N SER A 46 -5.08 10.90 7.26
CA SER A 46 -5.60 12.09 6.59
C SER A 46 -6.68 11.76 5.57
N ALA A 47 -7.46 12.75 5.17
CA ALA A 47 -8.58 12.55 4.24
C ALA A 47 -8.14 12.10 2.84
N GLY A 48 -6.92 12.39 2.44
CA GLY A 48 -6.37 12.07 1.12
C GLY A 48 -5.29 11.00 1.14
N ALA A 49 -5.05 10.36 2.29
CA ALA A 49 -3.90 9.49 2.51
C ALA A 49 -2.59 10.18 2.11
N SER A 50 -2.32 11.30 2.75
CA SER A 50 -1.13 12.14 2.53
C SER A 50 -0.66 12.81 3.83
N GLY A 51 -0.91 12.13 4.97
CA GLY A 51 -0.68 12.69 6.29
C GLY A 51 0.79 12.90 6.62
N ASP A 52 1.67 12.10 6.05
CA ASP A 52 3.12 12.12 6.26
C ASP A 52 3.92 12.78 5.12
N ASP A 53 3.30 13.12 3.99
CA ASP A 53 3.96 13.68 2.79
C ASP A 53 4.79 14.95 3.04
N SER A 54 4.69 15.58 4.18
CA SER A 54 5.42 16.82 4.50
C SER A 54 6.33 16.71 5.71
N ALA A 55 6.50 15.51 6.26
CA ALA A 55 7.29 15.26 7.46
C ALA A 55 8.45 14.30 7.18
N GLY A 56 9.48 14.35 8.02
CA GLY A 56 10.57 13.39 7.98
C GLY A 56 11.66 13.66 6.93
N ALA A 57 12.49 12.65 6.72
CA ALA A 57 13.62 12.70 5.78
C ALA A 57 13.21 12.32 4.34
N CYS A 58 12.03 11.73 4.19
CA CYS A 58 11.40 11.36 2.92
C CYS A 58 9.99 11.98 2.89
N PRO A 59 9.84 13.23 2.48
CA PRO A 59 8.57 13.96 2.58
C PRO A 59 7.43 13.41 1.74
N ASP A 60 7.72 12.57 0.75
CA ASP A 60 6.73 11.91 -0.11
C ASP A 60 7.21 10.48 -0.31
N ASP A 61 6.85 9.61 0.62
CA ASP A 61 7.20 8.19 0.58
C ASP A 61 6.08 7.31 -0.02
N GLU A 62 4.96 7.88 -0.45
CA GLU A 62 4.00 7.25 -1.36
C GLU A 62 4.51 7.32 -2.81
N ASP A 63 5.61 6.66 -3.12
CA ASP A 63 6.24 6.68 -4.45
C ASP A 63 6.37 5.29 -5.11
N GLY A 64 5.71 4.29 -4.53
CA GLY A 64 5.79 2.90 -4.99
C GLY A 64 4.95 2.57 -6.22
N ILE A 65 3.97 3.37 -6.60
CA ILE A 65 3.17 3.13 -7.81
C ILE A 65 3.86 3.76 -9.02
N ALA A 66 4.36 2.91 -9.94
CA ALA A 66 4.89 3.37 -11.21
C ALA A 66 3.79 3.62 -12.25
N PHE A 67 2.72 2.83 -12.21
CA PHE A 67 1.57 2.95 -13.10
C PHE A 67 0.34 2.26 -12.50
N LEU A 68 -0.82 2.89 -12.62
CA LEU A 68 -2.11 2.29 -12.36
C LEU A 68 -3.08 2.75 -13.45
N SER A 69 -3.66 1.82 -14.19
CA SER A 69 -4.70 2.13 -15.16
C SER A 69 -5.98 2.55 -14.45
N GLU A 70 -6.86 3.24 -15.19
CA GLU A 70 -8.17 3.65 -14.67
C GLU A 70 -8.96 2.44 -14.16
N LEU A 71 -9.56 2.59 -12.97
CA LEU A 71 -10.38 1.55 -12.36
C LEU A 71 -11.81 1.65 -12.91
N ARG A 72 -12.22 0.64 -13.67
CA ARG A 72 -13.58 0.56 -14.24
C ARG A 72 -14.23 -0.75 -13.86
N PRO A 73 -15.49 -0.74 -13.37
CA PRO A 73 -16.22 -1.97 -13.07
C PRO A 73 -16.21 -2.97 -14.23
N GLU A 74 -16.03 -4.25 -13.90
CA GLU A 74 -15.96 -5.38 -14.85
C GLU A 74 -14.73 -5.37 -15.78
N GLN A 75 -13.83 -4.40 -15.64
CA GLN A 75 -12.60 -4.30 -16.45
C GLN A 75 -11.39 -4.86 -15.70
N ILE A 76 -10.39 -5.28 -16.47
CA ILE A 76 -9.06 -5.62 -15.96
C ILE A 76 -8.23 -4.35 -15.86
N SER A 77 -7.59 -4.15 -14.70
CA SER A 77 -6.64 -3.06 -14.47
C SER A 77 -5.21 -3.56 -14.46
N ASP A 78 -4.29 -2.67 -14.81
CA ASP A 78 -2.84 -2.88 -14.86
C ASP A 78 -2.19 -2.03 -13.75
N LEU A 79 -1.52 -2.70 -12.81
CA LEU A 79 -0.73 -2.08 -11.76
C LEU A 79 0.74 -2.40 -11.96
N ARG A 80 1.59 -1.40 -11.89
CA ARG A 80 3.05 -1.56 -11.94
C ARG A 80 3.67 -0.84 -10.77
N ILE A 81 4.64 -1.50 -10.13
CA ILE A 81 5.24 -1.05 -8.88
C ILE A 81 6.70 -0.68 -9.10
N SER A 82 7.12 0.42 -8.50
CA SER A 82 8.53 0.80 -8.40
C SER A 82 9.14 0.23 -7.11
N THR A 83 10.32 -0.34 -7.26
CA THR A 83 11.24 -0.70 -6.19
C THR A 83 12.62 -0.07 -6.46
N GLY A 84 12.63 1.09 -7.11
CA GLY A 84 13.84 1.70 -7.66
C GLY A 84 14.94 1.95 -6.62
N GLY A 85 14.57 2.34 -5.41
CA GLY A 85 15.48 2.55 -4.28
C GLY A 85 15.65 1.33 -3.37
N SER A 86 14.94 0.23 -3.63
CA SER A 86 14.97 -0.94 -2.75
C SER A 86 16.28 -1.72 -2.88
N PRO A 87 16.97 -2.00 -1.77
CA PRO A 87 18.17 -2.86 -1.78
C PRO A 87 17.85 -4.35 -1.84
N ALA A 88 16.59 -4.75 -1.61
CA ALA A 88 16.16 -6.14 -1.57
C ALA A 88 14.83 -6.33 -2.31
N GLY A 89 14.56 -7.54 -2.78
CA GLY A 89 13.25 -7.97 -3.22
C GLY A 89 12.33 -8.31 -2.05
N GLY A 90 11.05 -8.54 -2.33
CA GLY A 90 10.07 -8.91 -1.33
C GLY A 90 8.75 -9.38 -1.93
N PHE A 91 7.80 -9.69 -1.06
CA PHE A 91 6.43 -10.04 -1.43
C PHE A 91 5.53 -8.82 -1.33
N LEU A 92 4.81 -8.53 -2.41
CA LEU A 92 3.79 -7.48 -2.44
C LEU A 92 2.42 -8.08 -2.16
N ASN A 93 1.68 -7.45 -1.26
CA ASN A 93 0.25 -7.64 -1.09
C ASN A 93 -0.44 -6.28 -1.22
N ALA A 94 -1.60 -6.25 -1.87
CA ALA A 94 -2.32 -5.02 -2.10
C ALA A 94 -3.84 -5.23 -2.05
N TRP A 95 -4.54 -4.20 -1.58
CA TRP A 95 -5.99 -4.19 -1.42
C TRP A 95 -6.56 -2.88 -1.93
N ILE A 96 -7.75 -2.95 -2.52
CA ILE A 96 -8.57 -1.79 -2.88
C ILE A 96 -9.95 -1.97 -2.26
N ASP A 97 -10.41 -0.96 -1.54
CA ASP A 97 -11.77 -0.92 -0.96
C ASP A 97 -12.78 -0.57 -2.05
N PHE A 98 -13.23 -1.56 -2.81
CA PHE A 98 -14.10 -1.35 -3.96
C PHE A 98 -15.54 -0.95 -3.60
N ASN A 99 -16.03 -1.34 -2.43
CA ASN A 99 -17.38 -0.98 -1.99
C ASN A 99 -17.40 0.29 -1.11
N ARG A 100 -16.25 0.86 -0.83
CA ARG A 100 -16.08 2.10 -0.05
C ARG A 100 -16.69 2.04 1.35
N ASP A 101 -16.58 0.88 2.01
CA ASP A 101 -17.13 0.70 3.36
C ASP A 101 -16.10 0.98 4.48
N GLY A 102 -14.88 1.33 4.13
CA GLY A 102 -13.85 1.76 5.09
C GLY A 102 -12.97 0.63 5.62
N ASP A 103 -12.94 -0.52 4.94
CA ASP A 103 -11.99 -1.58 5.22
C ASP A 103 -11.55 -2.29 3.93
N TRP A 104 -10.66 -3.27 4.06
CA TRP A 104 -10.15 -4.10 2.97
C TRP A 104 -10.42 -5.59 3.24
N ASP A 105 -11.53 -5.91 3.90
CA ASP A 105 -11.82 -7.26 4.39
C ASP A 105 -12.77 -8.04 3.48
N ASP A 106 -13.34 -7.40 2.46
CA ASP A 106 -14.34 -8.02 1.60
C ASP A 106 -13.73 -8.89 0.50
N ALA A 107 -14.51 -9.86 0.03
CA ALA A 107 -14.11 -10.72 -1.07
C ALA A 107 -13.82 -9.89 -2.34
N GLY A 108 -12.70 -10.17 -3.00
CA GLY A 108 -12.29 -9.47 -4.23
C GLY A 108 -11.52 -8.16 -4.00
N GLU A 109 -11.35 -7.71 -2.77
CA GLU A 109 -10.60 -6.49 -2.46
C GLU A 109 -9.09 -6.70 -2.40
N GLN A 110 -8.62 -7.90 -2.09
CA GLN A 110 -7.20 -8.21 -2.25
C GLN A 110 -6.89 -8.41 -3.73
N VAL A 111 -6.21 -7.43 -4.33
CA VAL A 111 -5.91 -7.42 -5.77
C VAL A 111 -4.54 -7.99 -6.10
N VAL A 112 -3.63 -8.06 -5.13
CA VAL A 112 -2.29 -8.67 -5.25
C VAL A 112 -2.04 -9.55 -4.04
N THR A 113 -1.62 -10.80 -4.29
CA THR A 113 -1.33 -11.78 -3.25
C THR A 113 0.09 -12.31 -3.44
N ASN A 114 0.98 -12.00 -2.51
CA ASN A 114 2.35 -12.52 -2.45
C ASN A 114 3.10 -12.44 -3.79
N ARG A 115 2.94 -11.33 -4.50
CA ARG A 115 3.67 -11.10 -5.75
C ARG A 115 5.13 -10.86 -5.45
N VAL A 116 6.01 -11.67 -6.02
CA VAL A 116 7.46 -11.46 -5.90
C VAL A 116 7.88 -10.23 -6.69
N LEU A 117 8.52 -9.28 -6.02
CA LEU A 117 9.16 -8.12 -6.62
C LEU A 117 10.67 -8.22 -6.42
N PHE A 118 11.41 -7.73 -7.41
CA PHE A 118 12.88 -7.70 -7.39
C PHE A 118 13.37 -6.32 -6.97
N ALA A 119 14.58 -6.26 -6.42
CA ALA A 119 15.23 -5.01 -6.03
C ALA A 119 15.54 -4.11 -7.24
N GLY A 120 15.50 -2.81 -7.05
CA GLY A 120 16.07 -1.84 -7.97
C GLY A 120 15.34 -1.69 -9.32
N GLN A 121 14.03 -1.92 -9.36
CA GLN A 121 13.23 -1.77 -10.58
C GLN A 121 12.40 -0.48 -10.55
N ASP A 122 12.56 0.40 -11.52
CA ASP A 122 11.75 1.61 -11.67
C ASP A 122 10.28 1.29 -12.00
N SER A 123 10.04 0.15 -12.65
CA SER A 123 8.71 -0.38 -12.91
C SER A 123 8.76 -1.90 -12.97
N SER A 124 7.91 -2.56 -12.20
CA SER A 124 7.69 -4.01 -12.30
C SER A 124 7.02 -4.38 -13.62
N SER A 125 6.99 -5.67 -13.91
CA SER A 125 6.05 -6.22 -14.90
C SER A 125 4.61 -5.89 -14.49
N ALA A 126 3.71 -5.85 -15.46
CA ALA A 126 2.29 -5.60 -15.22
C ALA A 126 1.70 -6.63 -14.24
N ILE A 127 0.94 -6.13 -13.27
CA ILE A 127 0.14 -6.92 -12.34
C ILE A 127 -1.32 -6.65 -12.70
N TYR A 128 -2.00 -7.66 -13.22
CA TYR A 128 -3.39 -7.53 -13.65
C TYR A 128 -4.35 -7.96 -12.55
N PHE A 129 -5.42 -7.22 -12.37
CA PHE A 129 -6.51 -7.60 -11.48
C PHE A 129 -7.86 -7.18 -12.03
N GLN A 130 -8.90 -7.90 -11.62
CA GLN A 130 -10.28 -7.65 -12.01
C GLN A 130 -10.92 -6.63 -11.07
N VAL A 131 -11.49 -5.55 -11.61
CA VAL A 131 -12.37 -4.66 -10.85
C VAL A 131 -13.75 -5.30 -10.78
N PRO A 132 -14.34 -5.51 -9.57
CA PRO A 132 -15.66 -6.09 -9.45
C PRO A 132 -16.72 -5.23 -10.15
N GLY A 133 -17.75 -5.88 -10.75
CA GLY A 133 -18.87 -5.17 -11.34
C GLY A 133 -19.71 -4.38 -10.33
N THR A 134 -19.58 -4.71 -9.03
CA THR A 134 -20.26 -4.04 -7.90
C THR A 134 -19.43 -2.90 -7.30
N ALA A 135 -18.28 -2.55 -7.88
CA ALA A 135 -17.45 -1.48 -7.37
C ALA A 135 -18.20 -0.14 -7.34
N SER A 136 -18.09 0.57 -6.22
CA SER A 136 -18.70 1.90 -6.04
C SER A 136 -17.87 2.97 -6.74
N SER A 137 -18.54 3.94 -7.36
CA SER A 137 -17.84 5.09 -7.97
C SER A 137 -17.37 6.09 -6.94
N GLY A 138 -16.33 6.84 -7.28
CA GLY A 138 -15.76 7.90 -6.45
C GLY A 138 -14.42 7.51 -5.85
N THR A 139 -13.89 8.39 -4.99
CA THR A 139 -12.61 8.17 -4.33
C THR A 139 -12.68 7.01 -3.36
N THR A 140 -11.71 6.12 -3.45
CA THR A 140 -11.46 5.06 -2.48
C THR A 140 -9.96 4.95 -2.19
N PHE A 141 -9.55 3.93 -1.44
CA PHE A 141 -8.16 3.82 -0.99
C PHE A 141 -7.58 2.45 -1.33
N LEU A 142 -6.33 2.50 -1.75
CA LEU A 142 -5.50 1.34 -2.03
C LEU A 142 -4.41 1.27 -0.97
N ARG A 143 -4.19 0.08 -0.41
CA ARG A 143 -3.07 -0.22 0.49
C ARG A 143 -2.11 -1.18 -0.17
N LEU A 144 -0.83 -0.82 -0.19
CA LEU A 144 0.29 -1.66 -0.62
C LEU A 144 1.14 -2.02 0.59
N ARG A 145 1.56 -3.28 0.67
CA ARG A 145 2.55 -3.73 1.66
C ARG A 145 3.61 -4.59 0.98
N ILE A 146 4.87 -4.24 1.17
CA ILE A 146 6.01 -5.07 0.76
C ILE A 146 6.75 -5.57 2.00
N SER A 147 7.15 -6.84 2.01
CA SER A 147 7.92 -7.43 3.09
C SER A 147 8.68 -8.67 2.60
N SER A 148 9.73 -9.04 3.30
CA SER A 148 10.35 -10.37 3.14
C SER A 148 9.44 -11.49 3.61
N GLN A 149 8.42 -11.17 4.44
CA GLN A 149 7.41 -12.10 4.91
C GLN A 149 6.22 -12.15 3.96
N ALA A 150 5.87 -13.34 3.48
CA ALA A 150 4.66 -13.58 2.72
C ALA A 150 3.41 -13.64 3.64
N GLY A 151 2.22 -13.50 3.05
CA GLY A 151 0.95 -13.74 3.71
C GLY A 151 0.47 -12.60 4.62
N LEU A 152 0.99 -11.38 4.46
CA LEU A 152 0.51 -10.23 5.22
C LEU A 152 -0.93 -9.88 4.85
N GLY A 153 -1.76 -9.60 5.86
CA GLY A 153 -3.07 -8.99 5.71
C GLY A 153 -3.02 -7.46 5.66
N PRO A 154 -4.19 -6.79 5.61
CA PRO A 154 -4.23 -5.33 5.57
C PRO A 154 -3.91 -4.66 6.91
N ARG A 155 -3.76 -5.44 7.98
CA ARG A 155 -3.45 -5.00 9.35
C ARG A 155 -2.22 -5.70 9.88
N GLY A 156 -1.74 -5.22 11.03
CA GLY A 156 -0.76 -5.90 11.84
C GLY A 156 0.69 -5.60 11.49
N ALA A 157 1.58 -6.10 12.33
CA ALA A 157 3.01 -5.88 12.23
C ALA A 157 3.66 -6.74 11.13
N ALA A 158 4.72 -6.20 10.54
CA ALA A 158 5.62 -6.93 9.65
C ALA A 158 7.07 -6.76 10.12
N PRO A 159 7.95 -7.76 9.89
CA PRO A 159 9.33 -7.74 10.39
C PRO A 159 10.23 -6.77 9.63
N ASP A 160 9.84 -6.34 8.45
CA ASP A 160 10.56 -5.42 7.58
C ASP A 160 9.61 -4.84 6.52
N GLY A 161 10.15 -4.03 5.62
CA GLY A 161 9.41 -3.53 4.47
C GLY A 161 8.69 -2.22 4.75
N GLU A 162 7.58 -2.01 4.06
CA GLU A 162 6.90 -0.72 3.99
C GLU A 162 5.42 -0.89 3.68
N VAL A 163 4.60 0.05 4.12
CA VAL A 163 3.19 0.21 3.73
C VAL A 163 2.98 1.57 3.10
N GLU A 164 2.27 1.62 1.99
CA GLU A 164 1.80 2.85 1.37
C GLU A 164 0.28 2.83 1.20
N ASP A 165 -0.36 3.95 1.45
CA ASP A 165 -1.79 4.17 1.22
C ASP A 165 -1.99 5.24 0.14
N TRP A 166 -2.85 4.94 -0.83
CA TRP A 166 -3.11 5.80 -1.97
C TRP A 166 -4.61 6.08 -2.12
N ALA A 167 -4.97 7.35 -2.35
CA ALA A 167 -6.30 7.70 -2.83
C ALA A 167 -6.41 7.37 -4.32
N VAL A 168 -7.45 6.62 -4.70
CA VAL A 168 -7.69 6.18 -6.09
C VAL A 168 -9.16 6.37 -6.48
N GLN A 169 -9.45 6.37 -7.79
CA GLN A 169 -10.81 6.51 -8.31
C GLN A 169 -11.15 5.43 -9.32
#